data_38cae00c27a91d06d9edb40276053136
#
_entry.id   38cae00c27a91d06d9edb40276053136
#
_cell.length_a   1.000
_cell.length_b   1.000
_cell.length_c   1.000
_cell.angle_alpha   90.00
_cell.angle_beta   90.00
_cell.angle_gamma   90.00
#
_symmetry.space_group_name_H-M   'P 1'
#
loop_
_entity.id
_entity.type
_entity.pdbx_description
1 polymer ?
#
loop_
_entity_poly.entity_id
_entity_poly.type
_entity_poly.pdbx_seq_one_letter_code
_entity_poly.pdbx_strand_id
1 'polypeptide(L)'
;MSEISRLALFGKLNPLLFKSLEGATVFCKLRANPYVELVHWLHQLLQENDSDLMRLCRHFEIDAEQLAADVLRSLDRLPRGATSISDFSDQIEMSIERGWVYATLMFNESQIRSAYWLSGMLRTRTLANELRSISKEFEKISEPSLSDAFPKLLPLSPEARLQAADGSGLQGTPGEASSATTPLGTGKQDALQRYTVDLTERARQGELDPVTGRDEEVRQMIDILMRRRQNNPILVGEAGVGKTAVVEGLALRIATDDVPPPLRGVQLRTMDVGLLQAGASMKGEFENRLRTLLDEVQASTTPIVLFIDEVHTLIGAGGQAGTGDAANLLKPALARGVLRTIGATTWAEYKKHIEKDPALTRRFQLVHIHEPDEPKAVHMLRGVAAKLEAHHKVRIADEAVVAAVNLSHRYIPARQLPDKAVSLMDTACSRVAMALTATPARLEACLLYTSPSPRDATLS
;
A
#
# COMPACT_ATOMS: atom_id res chain seq x y z
N MET A 1 4.94 15.02 34.76
CA MET A 1 4.57 15.76 33.56
C MET A 1 4.38 14.72 32.47
N SER A 2 3.23 14.69 31.81
CA SER A 2 3.00 13.73 30.72
C SER A 2 3.90 14.12 29.55
N GLU A 3 4.80 13.24 29.15
CA GLU A 3 5.62 13.39 27.94
C GLU A 3 4.71 13.51 26.71
N ILE A 4 5.08 14.39 25.79
CA ILE A 4 4.35 14.54 24.51
C ILE A 4 4.49 13.22 23.74
N SER A 5 3.36 12.62 23.35
CA SER A 5 3.39 11.37 22.57
C SER A 5 4.14 11.59 21.25
N ARG A 6 5.13 10.74 20.95
CA ARG A 6 5.87 10.73 19.66
C ARG A 6 4.92 10.73 18.46
N LEU A 7 3.84 9.96 18.52
CA LEU A 7 2.83 9.89 17.47
C LEU A 7 2.17 11.25 17.20
N ALA A 8 1.82 11.97 18.28
CA ALA A 8 1.23 13.30 18.16
C ALA A 8 2.23 14.32 17.60
N LEU A 9 3.51 14.18 17.94
CA LEU A 9 4.57 15.06 17.47
C LEU A 9 4.89 14.82 15.99
N PHE A 10 5.05 13.56 15.60
CA PHE A 10 5.34 13.17 14.19
C PHE A 10 4.15 13.42 13.27
N GLY A 11 2.92 13.31 13.77
CA GLY A 11 1.71 13.67 13.04
C GLY A 11 1.59 15.16 12.71
N LYS A 12 2.45 16.04 13.27
CA LYS A 12 2.52 17.46 12.90
C LYS A 12 3.41 17.74 11.69
N LEU A 13 4.19 16.78 11.27
CA LEU A 13 4.97 16.89 10.04
C LEU A 13 4.05 16.94 8.82
N ASN A 14 4.40 17.73 7.81
CA ASN A 14 3.76 17.63 6.51
C ASN A 14 4.12 16.30 5.83
N PRO A 15 3.37 15.85 4.81
CA PRO A 15 3.62 14.57 4.15
C PRO A 15 5.03 14.43 3.55
N LEU A 16 5.65 15.54 3.10
CA LEU A 16 7.01 15.53 2.57
C LEU A 16 8.05 15.22 3.67
N LEU A 17 7.98 15.94 4.80
CA LEU A 17 8.87 15.69 5.93
C LEU A 17 8.66 14.30 6.52
N PHE A 18 7.42 13.86 6.62
CA PHE A 18 7.10 12.53 7.15
C PHE A 18 7.69 11.43 6.25
N LYS A 19 7.44 11.50 4.94
CA LYS A 19 8.01 10.56 3.95
C LYS A 19 9.54 10.57 3.94
N SER A 20 10.16 11.73 4.05
CA SER A 20 11.62 11.83 4.12
C SER A 20 12.19 11.22 5.41
N LEU A 21 11.45 11.28 6.53
CA LEU A 21 11.84 10.63 7.79
C LEU A 21 11.70 9.09 7.71
N GLU A 22 10.63 8.60 7.06
CA GLU A 22 10.50 7.17 6.74
C GLU A 22 11.67 6.70 5.87
N GLY A 23 12.01 7.47 4.81
CA GLY A 23 13.18 7.21 3.97
C GLY A 23 14.49 7.19 4.76
N ALA A 24 14.66 8.10 5.72
CA ALA A 24 15.82 8.14 6.60
C ALA A 24 15.94 6.88 7.47
N THR A 25 14.82 6.33 7.92
CA THR A 25 14.78 5.07 8.69
C THR A 25 15.22 3.88 7.85
N VAL A 26 14.71 3.78 6.61
CA VAL A 26 15.12 2.74 5.66
C VAL A 26 16.61 2.87 5.32
N PHE A 27 17.08 4.09 5.08
CA PHE A 27 18.48 4.37 4.76
C PHE A 27 19.43 4.06 5.91
N CYS A 28 19.05 4.39 7.16
CA CYS A 28 19.77 4.00 8.38
C CYS A 28 19.93 2.47 8.47
N LYS A 29 18.85 1.72 8.20
CA LYS A 29 18.87 0.26 8.18
C LYS A 29 19.83 -0.30 7.12
N LEU A 30 19.80 0.24 5.90
CA LEU A 30 20.70 -0.17 4.83
C LEU A 30 22.19 0.08 5.16
N ARG A 31 22.48 1.11 5.94
CA ARG A 31 23.85 1.43 6.39
C ARG A 31 24.26 0.67 7.66
N ALA A 32 23.34 -0.12 8.26
CA ALA A 32 23.56 -0.83 9.52
C ALA A 32 23.98 0.11 10.68
N ASN A 33 23.38 1.30 10.76
CA ASN A 33 23.58 2.23 11.86
C ASN A 33 22.58 1.90 13.01
N PRO A 34 22.95 2.06 14.29
CA PRO A 34 22.11 1.69 15.43
C PRO A 34 20.96 2.67 15.69
N TYR A 35 21.12 3.94 15.36
CA TYR A 35 20.14 5.00 15.57
C TYR A 35 19.88 5.78 14.28
N VAL A 36 18.63 6.24 14.11
CA VAL A 36 18.31 7.20 13.07
C VAL A 36 18.75 8.58 13.53
N GLU A 37 19.80 9.11 12.95
CA GLU A 37 20.39 10.39 13.28
C GLU A 37 19.87 11.50 12.37
N LEU A 38 20.00 12.76 12.81
CA LEU A 38 19.58 13.92 12.04
C LEU A 38 20.19 13.98 10.64
N VAL A 39 21.43 13.53 10.49
CA VAL A 39 22.13 13.48 9.20
C VAL A 39 21.49 12.51 8.20
N HIS A 40 20.86 11.41 8.66
CA HIS A 40 20.10 10.52 7.77
C HIS A 40 18.87 11.23 7.21
N TRP A 41 18.16 11.99 8.05
CA TRP A 41 16.99 12.74 7.63
C TRP A 41 17.34 13.89 6.68
N LEU A 42 18.38 14.63 7.01
CA LEU A 42 18.91 15.71 6.13
C LEU A 42 19.31 15.17 4.77
N HIS A 43 19.96 13.99 4.70
CA HIS A 43 20.30 13.34 3.44
C HIS A 43 19.07 13.06 2.57
N GLN A 44 17.98 12.58 3.15
CA GLN A 44 16.75 12.32 2.41
C GLN A 44 16.05 13.62 1.97
N LEU A 45 16.04 14.64 2.82
CA LEU A 45 15.46 15.95 2.51
C LEU A 45 16.16 16.67 1.37
N LEU A 46 17.48 16.52 1.24
CA LEU A 46 18.25 17.10 0.14
C LEU A 46 17.97 16.46 -1.22
N GLN A 47 17.36 15.27 -1.24
CA GLN A 47 16.92 14.62 -2.48
C GLN A 47 15.57 15.17 -3.00
N GLU A 48 14.81 15.87 -2.15
CA GLU A 48 13.50 16.44 -2.50
C GLU A 48 13.66 17.86 -3.06
N ASN A 49 13.83 17.96 -4.37
CA ASN A 49 14.16 19.21 -5.09
C ASN A 49 13.12 20.34 -4.91
N ASP A 50 11.87 19.99 -4.61
CA ASP A 50 10.75 20.93 -4.47
C ASP A 50 10.46 21.30 -3.01
N SER A 51 11.32 20.92 -2.06
CA SER A 51 11.17 21.25 -0.65
C SER A 51 11.45 22.75 -0.38
N ASP A 52 10.82 23.27 0.69
CA ASP A 52 11.13 24.64 1.18
C ASP A 52 12.61 24.76 1.56
N LEU A 53 13.19 23.68 2.12
CA LEU A 53 14.62 23.61 2.45
C LEU A 53 15.49 23.89 1.23
N MET A 54 15.22 23.25 0.10
CA MET A 54 16.01 23.45 -1.12
C MET A 54 15.82 24.84 -1.71
N ARG A 55 14.63 25.44 -1.55
CA ARG A 55 14.40 26.84 -1.95
C ARG A 55 15.18 27.81 -1.09
N LEU A 56 15.25 27.57 0.21
CA LEU A 56 16.06 28.35 1.15
C LEU A 56 17.57 28.18 0.82
N CYS A 57 18.03 26.96 0.54
CA CYS A 57 19.41 26.72 0.12
C CYS A 57 19.78 27.54 -1.12
N ARG A 58 18.90 27.59 -2.12
CA ARG A 58 19.13 28.42 -3.33
C ARG A 58 19.12 29.93 -3.01
N HIS A 59 18.23 30.38 -2.14
CA HIS A 59 18.12 31.80 -1.77
C HIS A 59 19.33 32.30 -0.99
N PHE A 60 19.92 31.47 -0.12
CA PHE A 60 21.10 31.80 0.67
C PHE A 60 22.41 31.39 0.00
N GLU A 61 22.37 31.08 -1.28
CA GLU A 61 23.54 30.68 -2.08
C GLU A 61 24.38 29.58 -1.42
N ILE A 62 23.70 28.59 -0.83
CA ILE A 62 24.30 27.38 -0.27
C ILE A 62 24.80 26.52 -1.44
N ASP A 63 26.06 26.11 -1.38
CA ASP A 63 26.60 25.15 -2.32
C ASP A 63 26.01 23.74 -2.07
N ALA A 64 25.09 23.33 -2.96
CA ALA A 64 24.38 22.06 -2.82
C ALA A 64 25.32 20.84 -2.96
N GLU A 65 26.36 20.94 -3.80
CA GLU A 65 27.34 19.87 -3.98
C GLU A 65 28.22 19.73 -2.73
N GLN A 66 28.68 20.84 -2.18
CA GLN A 66 29.49 20.86 -0.96
C GLN A 66 28.65 20.37 0.23
N LEU A 67 27.36 20.80 0.35
CA LEU A 67 26.46 20.35 1.42
C LEU A 67 26.21 18.84 1.32
N ALA A 68 25.95 18.31 0.14
CA ALA A 68 25.76 16.87 -0.06
C ALA A 68 27.03 16.08 0.30
N ALA A 69 28.21 16.56 -0.09
CA ALA A 69 29.49 15.94 0.24
C ALA A 69 29.76 15.95 1.77
N ASP A 70 29.40 17.03 2.46
CA ASP A 70 29.55 17.16 3.91
C ASP A 70 28.61 16.21 4.65
N VAL A 71 27.36 16.09 4.20
CA VAL A 71 26.37 15.14 4.75
C VAL A 71 26.85 13.70 4.59
N LEU A 72 27.39 13.33 3.41
CA LEU A 72 27.94 11.99 3.19
C LEU A 72 29.14 11.71 4.08
N ARG A 73 30.04 12.67 4.27
CA ARG A 73 31.17 12.54 5.20
C ARG A 73 30.72 12.38 6.66
N SER A 74 29.69 13.09 7.07
CA SER A 74 29.10 12.94 8.41
C SER A 74 28.46 11.56 8.60
N LEU A 75 27.73 11.05 7.58
CA LEU A 75 27.19 9.71 7.57
C LEU A 75 28.26 8.61 7.69
N ASP A 76 29.44 8.82 7.06
CA ASP A 76 30.52 7.85 7.11
C ASP A 76 31.23 7.77 8.49
N ARG A 77 31.07 8.79 9.31
CA ARG A 77 31.58 8.80 10.69
C ARG A 77 30.70 8.06 11.68
N LEU A 78 29.46 7.76 11.32
CA LEU A 78 28.54 7.06 12.21
C LEU A 78 28.94 5.59 12.42
N PRO A 79 28.70 5.03 13.62
CA PRO A 79 28.98 3.63 13.91
C PRO A 79 28.16 2.72 13.03
N ARG A 80 28.77 1.65 12.50
CA ARG A 80 28.15 0.62 11.64
C ARG A 80 28.19 -0.74 12.33
N GLY A 81 27.36 -1.67 11.85
CA GLY A 81 27.35 -3.07 12.31
C GLY A 81 26.18 -3.42 13.21
N ALA A 82 25.19 -2.56 13.32
CA ALA A 82 23.95 -2.89 14.03
C ALA A 82 23.08 -3.84 13.19
N THR A 83 22.54 -4.87 13.84
CA THR A 83 21.61 -5.84 13.20
C THR A 83 20.18 -5.32 13.15
N SER A 84 19.84 -4.31 13.97
CA SER A 84 18.53 -3.65 14.01
C SER A 84 18.70 -2.18 14.41
N ILE A 85 17.76 -1.33 13.99
CA ILE A 85 17.67 0.05 14.45
C ILE A 85 17.11 0.01 15.88
N SER A 86 17.80 0.69 16.81
CA SER A 86 17.37 0.76 18.22
C SER A 86 16.27 1.79 18.42
N ASP A 87 16.45 3.02 17.91
CA ASP A 87 15.47 4.12 18.00
C ASP A 87 15.89 5.33 17.12
N PHE A 88 15.09 6.40 17.18
CA PHE A 88 15.47 7.74 16.73
C PHE A 88 16.40 8.40 17.75
N SER A 89 17.33 9.24 17.27
CA SER A 89 18.13 10.06 18.18
C SER A 89 17.29 11.18 18.82
N ASP A 90 17.62 11.56 20.04
CA ASP A 90 16.97 12.65 20.76
C ASP A 90 16.95 13.96 19.95
N GLN A 91 17.92 14.15 19.08
CA GLN A 91 18.04 15.31 18.21
C GLN A 91 16.93 15.38 17.17
N ILE A 92 16.48 14.25 16.62
CA ILE A 92 15.34 14.21 15.70
C ILE A 92 14.08 14.66 16.43
N GLU A 93 13.77 14.08 17.59
CA GLU A 93 12.58 14.43 18.36
C GLU A 93 12.59 15.91 18.76
N MET A 94 13.72 16.38 19.29
CA MET A 94 13.90 17.79 19.65
C MET A 94 13.75 18.71 18.43
N SER A 95 14.24 18.31 17.26
CA SER A 95 14.11 19.11 16.03
C SER A 95 12.66 19.27 15.59
N ILE A 96 11.85 18.21 15.72
CA ILE A 96 10.43 18.23 15.39
C ILE A 96 9.65 19.06 16.41
N GLU A 97 9.92 18.87 17.72
CA GLU A 97 9.31 19.66 18.78
C GLU A 97 9.56 21.17 18.59
N ARG A 98 10.81 21.54 18.34
CA ARG A 98 11.17 22.94 18.08
C ARG A 98 10.57 23.46 16.80
N GLY A 99 10.58 22.67 15.73
CA GLY A 99 9.90 22.99 14.48
C GLY A 99 8.41 23.29 14.70
N TRP A 100 7.73 22.46 15.52
CA TRP A 100 6.32 22.65 15.86
C TRP A 100 6.06 23.94 16.67
N VAL A 101 6.87 24.16 17.70
CA VAL A 101 6.75 25.37 18.54
C VAL A 101 6.86 26.64 17.68
N TYR A 102 7.83 26.72 16.79
CA TYR A 102 8.02 27.89 15.95
C TYR A 102 6.98 27.99 14.82
N ALA A 103 6.62 26.87 14.18
CA ALA A 103 5.55 26.86 13.18
C ALA A 103 4.22 27.40 13.73
N THR A 104 3.85 26.96 14.93
CA THR A 104 2.58 27.35 15.56
C THR A 104 2.61 28.75 16.14
N LEU A 105 3.64 29.08 16.96
CA LEU A 105 3.65 30.33 17.74
C LEU A 105 4.09 31.55 16.92
N MET A 106 4.96 31.37 15.90
CA MET A 106 5.44 32.49 15.10
C MET A 106 4.71 32.65 13.76
N PHE A 107 4.31 31.54 13.15
CA PHE A 107 3.77 31.54 11.79
C PHE A 107 2.30 31.13 11.74
N ASN A 108 1.70 30.77 12.88
CA ASN A 108 0.29 30.36 13.01
C ASN A 108 -0.07 29.21 12.04
N GLU A 109 0.86 28.27 11.84
CA GLU A 109 0.69 27.12 10.96
C GLU A 109 0.29 25.88 11.75
N SER A 110 -0.56 25.04 11.15
CA SER A 110 -1.06 23.80 11.76
C SER A 110 -0.17 22.58 11.47
N GLN A 111 0.92 22.76 10.75
CA GLN A 111 1.85 21.71 10.34
C GLN A 111 3.30 22.20 10.30
N ILE A 112 4.22 21.27 10.41
CA ILE A 112 5.65 21.55 10.28
C ILE A 112 6.04 21.34 8.82
N ARG A 113 6.50 22.41 8.16
CA ARG A 113 7.13 22.39 6.85
C ARG A 113 8.65 22.38 6.99
N SER A 114 9.37 22.00 5.95
CA SER A 114 10.84 21.91 6.02
C SER A 114 11.53 23.25 6.33
N ALA A 115 10.90 24.38 5.96
CA ALA A 115 11.36 25.71 6.34
C ALA A 115 11.21 25.99 7.84
N TYR A 116 10.09 25.64 8.44
CA TYR A 116 9.85 25.84 9.88
C TYR A 116 10.67 24.89 10.72
N TRP A 117 10.88 23.65 10.25
CA TRP A 117 11.79 22.71 10.86
C TRP A 117 13.22 23.27 10.92
N LEU A 118 13.75 23.79 9.79
CA LEU A 118 15.05 24.45 9.75
C LEU A 118 15.12 25.66 10.68
N SER A 119 14.06 26.49 10.73
CA SER A 119 13.98 27.65 11.64
C SER A 119 14.05 27.19 13.09
N GLY A 120 13.31 26.16 13.47
CA GLY A 120 13.36 25.58 14.82
C GLY A 120 14.76 25.10 15.22
N MET A 121 15.45 24.48 14.28
CA MET A 121 16.82 24.01 14.48
C MET A 121 17.82 25.15 14.68
N LEU A 122 17.79 26.15 13.80
CA LEU A 122 18.75 27.27 13.87
C LEU A 122 18.55 28.14 15.12
N ARG A 123 17.33 28.20 15.64
CA ARG A 123 16.98 28.93 16.88
C ARG A 123 17.32 28.16 18.17
N THR A 124 17.59 26.88 18.07
CA THR A 124 17.97 26.06 19.22
C THR A 124 19.47 25.79 19.20
N ARG A 125 20.20 26.32 20.18
CA ARG A 125 21.66 26.32 20.21
C ARG A 125 22.28 24.93 20.00
N THR A 126 21.71 23.90 20.60
CA THR A 126 22.20 22.51 20.48
C THR A 126 22.03 22.00 19.05
N LEU A 127 20.84 22.17 18.45
CA LEU A 127 20.54 21.74 17.10
C LEU A 127 21.27 22.58 16.02
N ALA A 128 21.45 23.88 16.27
CA ALA A 128 22.23 24.75 15.39
C ALA A 128 23.70 24.33 15.34
N ASN A 129 24.27 23.95 16.49
CA ASN A 129 25.63 23.42 16.54
C ASN A 129 25.74 22.08 15.79
N GLU A 130 24.73 21.23 15.92
CA GLU A 130 24.68 19.97 15.18
C GLU A 130 24.64 20.17 13.68
N LEU A 131 23.75 21.05 13.18
CA LEU A 131 23.72 21.40 11.75
C LEU A 131 25.07 21.92 11.24
N ARG A 132 25.71 22.81 12.01
CA ARG A 132 27.04 23.35 11.66
C ARG A 132 28.15 22.31 11.73
N SER A 133 28.03 21.30 12.60
CA SER A 133 28.96 20.17 12.67
C SER A 133 28.83 19.27 11.43
N ILE A 134 27.63 19.15 10.86
CA ILE A 134 27.38 18.42 9.61
C ILE A 134 27.96 19.21 8.44
N SER A 135 27.61 20.50 8.29
CA SER A 135 28.17 21.35 7.23
C SER A 135 28.25 22.82 7.65
N LYS A 136 29.37 23.45 7.32
CA LYS A 136 29.59 24.90 7.52
C LYS A 136 28.71 25.77 6.61
N GLU A 137 28.14 25.20 5.56
CA GLU A 137 27.22 25.89 4.67
C GLU A 137 26.00 26.49 5.41
N PHE A 138 25.57 25.89 6.51
CA PHE A 138 24.50 26.42 7.34
C PHE A 138 24.86 27.69 8.11
N GLU A 139 26.13 28.08 8.18
CA GLU A 139 26.57 29.37 8.75
C GLU A 139 26.16 30.58 7.88
N LYS A 140 25.90 30.34 6.59
CA LYS A 140 25.42 31.35 5.65
C LYS A 140 23.96 31.79 5.96
N ILE A 141 23.20 30.95 6.68
CA ILE A 141 21.83 31.28 7.06
C ILE A 141 21.82 31.96 8.41
N SER A 142 21.53 33.25 8.44
CA SER A 142 21.26 33.96 9.67
C SER A 142 19.79 33.89 10.03
N GLU A 143 19.47 33.84 11.34
CA GLU A 143 18.12 33.77 11.84
C GLU A 143 17.21 34.95 11.40
N PRO A 144 17.65 36.21 11.45
CA PRO A 144 16.84 37.34 10.97
C PRO A 144 16.53 37.23 9.48
N SER A 145 17.57 36.93 8.67
CA SER A 145 17.44 36.81 7.22
C SER A 145 16.49 35.68 6.81
N LEU A 146 16.43 34.59 7.59
CA LEU A 146 15.51 33.49 7.36
C LEU A 146 14.04 33.91 7.52
N SER A 147 13.75 34.65 8.60
CA SER A 147 12.39 35.16 8.86
C SER A 147 11.92 36.14 7.78
N ASP A 148 12.81 36.98 7.27
CA ASP A 148 12.51 37.95 6.18
C ASP A 148 12.32 37.28 4.81
N ALA A 149 12.89 36.10 4.60
CA ALA A 149 12.76 35.33 3.38
C ALA A 149 11.42 34.57 3.28
N PHE A 150 10.83 34.15 4.41
CA PHE A 150 9.63 33.33 4.45
C PHE A 150 8.43 33.91 3.70
N PRO A 151 8.03 35.19 3.89
CA PRO A 151 6.88 35.75 3.18
C PRO A 151 7.03 35.75 1.66
N LYS A 152 8.26 35.74 1.17
CA LYS A 152 8.58 35.78 -0.27
C LYS A 152 8.66 34.38 -0.90
N LEU A 153 9.18 33.41 -0.17
CA LEU A 153 9.51 32.10 -0.72
C LEU A 153 8.44 31.02 -0.45
N LEU A 154 7.81 31.05 0.74
CA LEU A 154 6.94 29.99 1.19
C LEU A 154 5.55 29.95 0.53
N PRO A 155 4.87 31.08 0.19
CA PRO A 155 3.54 31.05 -0.40
C PRO A 155 3.47 30.34 -1.76
N LEU A 156 4.56 30.34 -2.51
CA LEU A 156 4.67 29.74 -3.85
C LEU A 156 5.24 28.31 -3.82
N SER A 157 5.48 27.76 -2.64
CA SER A 157 6.07 26.43 -2.50
C SER A 157 5.02 25.32 -2.64
N PRO A 158 5.36 24.16 -3.23
CA PRO A 158 4.53 22.97 -3.21
C PRO A 158 4.14 22.53 -1.80
N GLU A 159 5.02 22.69 -0.81
CA GLU A 159 4.73 22.39 0.60
C GLU A 159 3.57 23.23 1.18
N ALA A 160 3.29 24.41 0.64
CA ALA A 160 2.17 25.24 1.10
C ALA A 160 0.79 24.62 0.82
N ARG A 161 0.71 23.70 -0.12
CA ARG A 161 -0.52 23.03 -0.53
C ARG A 161 -0.73 21.68 0.17
N LEU A 162 0.28 21.18 0.87
CA LEU A 162 0.23 19.92 1.60
C LEU A 162 -0.47 20.19 2.95
N GLN A 163 -1.39 19.31 3.34
CA GLN A 163 -2.04 19.37 4.66
C GLN A 163 -1.35 18.39 5.61
N ALA A 164 -1.38 18.68 6.93
CA ALA A 164 -0.83 17.76 7.94
C ALA A 164 -1.47 16.37 7.85
N ALA A 165 -0.69 15.34 8.08
CA ALA A 165 -1.12 13.95 7.94
C ALA A 165 -2.20 13.53 8.96
N ASP A 166 -2.38 14.29 10.06
CA ASP A 166 -3.28 13.96 11.16
C ASP A 166 -4.67 14.59 11.11
N GLY A 167 -5.01 15.28 10.02
CA GLY A 167 -6.35 15.87 9.84
C GLY A 167 -6.72 17.00 10.82
N SER A 168 -5.76 17.59 11.54
CA SER A 168 -6.00 18.66 12.53
C SER A 168 -6.30 20.03 11.90
N GLY A 169 -7.19 20.09 10.92
CA GLY A 169 -7.73 21.29 10.33
C GLY A 169 -8.88 21.93 11.14
N LEU A 170 -8.94 21.70 12.45
CA LEU A 170 -9.93 22.32 13.33
C LEU A 170 -9.34 23.60 13.96
N GLN A 171 -9.64 24.72 13.35
CA GLN A 171 -9.57 26.01 14.03
C GLN A 171 -10.69 26.08 15.09
N GLY A 172 -10.37 25.74 16.33
CA GLY A 172 -11.22 25.98 17.48
C GLY A 172 -10.67 27.17 18.25
N THR A 173 -11.40 28.29 18.33
CA THR A 173 -11.13 29.35 19.28
C THR A 173 -11.28 28.85 20.72
N PRO A 174 -10.40 29.21 21.66
CA PRO A 174 -10.53 28.76 23.05
C PRO A 174 -11.77 29.32 23.68
N GLY A 175 -12.76 28.48 24.03
CA GLY A 175 -13.90 28.89 24.86
C GLY A 175 -15.28 28.40 24.42
N GLU A 176 -15.47 27.71 23.33
CA GLU A 176 -16.80 27.24 22.95
C GLU A 176 -16.98 25.73 23.11
N ALA A 177 -18.05 25.38 23.84
CA ALA A 177 -18.48 24.02 24.09
C ALA A 177 -18.94 23.32 22.82
N SER A 178 -18.59 22.04 22.68
CA SER A 178 -18.97 21.13 21.61
C SER A 178 -20.45 21.16 21.27
N SER A 179 -20.80 21.70 20.13
CA SER A 179 -22.03 21.32 19.43
C SER A 179 -21.64 20.77 18.05
N ALA A 180 -21.97 19.50 17.86
CA ALA A 180 -21.76 18.78 16.63
C ALA A 180 -22.51 19.45 15.47
N THR A 181 -21.79 20.11 14.58
CA THR A 181 -22.28 20.42 13.23
C THR A 181 -21.19 20.08 12.24
N THR A 182 -21.48 19.09 11.45
CA THR A 182 -20.70 18.56 10.34
C THR A 182 -20.48 19.62 9.27
N PRO A 183 -19.24 19.93 8.84
CA PRO A 183 -19.04 20.55 7.54
C PRO A 183 -18.86 19.47 6.48
N LEU A 184 -19.70 19.55 5.46
CA LEU A 184 -19.49 18.88 4.19
C LEU A 184 -18.16 19.33 3.57
N GLY A 185 -17.35 18.37 3.12
CA GLY A 185 -16.40 18.60 2.06
C GLY A 185 -15.02 18.02 2.26
N THR A 186 -14.70 16.98 1.50
CA THR A 186 -13.40 16.55 0.97
C THR A 186 -12.40 15.75 1.82
N GLY A 187 -12.64 15.51 3.11
CA GLY A 187 -11.72 14.68 3.93
C GLY A 187 -12.15 13.21 4.16
N LYS A 188 -13.31 12.79 3.61
CA LYS A 188 -13.98 11.53 4.00
C LYS A 188 -13.84 10.34 3.03
N GLN A 189 -12.99 10.43 2.01
CA GLN A 189 -12.80 9.33 1.05
C GLN A 189 -11.38 8.75 1.04
N ASP A 190 -10.52 9.15 1.97
CA ASP A 190 -9.11 8.76 1.96
C ASP A 190 -8.89 7.30 2.38
N ALA A 191 -9.59 6.80 3.40
CA ALA A 191 -9.42 5.42 3.85
C ALA A 191 -9.94 4.42 2.82
N LEU A 192 -11.07 4.75 2.16
CA LEU A 192 -11.64 3.92 1.11
C LEU A 192 -10.69 3.80 -0.09
N GLN A 193 -10.07 4.89 -0.52
CA GLN A 193 -9.11 4.87 -1.63
C GLN A 193 -7.79 4.23 -1.23
N ARG A 194 -7.34 4.45 0.00
CA ARG A 194 -6.05 3.97 0.49
C ARG A 194 -6.03 2.47 0.76
N TYR A 195 -7.12 1.91 1.30
CA TYR A 195 -7.17 0.51 1.75
C TYR A 195 -8.05 -0.38 0.90
N THR A 196 -8.61 0.13 -0.20
CA THR A 196 -9.43 -0.68 -1.11
C THR A 196 -9.13 -0.38 -2.57
N VAL A 197 -9.30 -1.40 -3.42
CA VAL A 197 -9.21 -1.30 -4.88
C VAL A 197 -10.62 -1.45 -5.47
N ASP A 198 -11.04 -0.54 -6.34
CA ASP A 198 -12.33 -0.62 -7.02
C ASP A 198 -12.27 -1.57 -8.21
N LEU A 199 -12.84 -2.78 -8.05
CA LEU A 199 -12.89 -3.79 -9.11
C LEU A 199 -13.85 -3.40 -10.23
N THR A 200 -14.95 -2.68 -9.92
CA THR A 200 -15.92 -2.24 -10.94
C THR A 200 -15.34 -1.16 -11.84
N GLU A 201 -14.50 -0.28 -11.31
CA GLU A 201 -13.80 0.70 -12.11
C GLU A 201 -12.72 0.04 -12.98
N ARG A 202 -11.94 -0.88 -12.44
CA ARG A 202 -10.97 -1.67 -13.21
C ARG A 202 -11.64 -2.50 -14.30
N ALA A 203 -12.85 -3.03 -14.03
CA ALA A 203 -13.65 -3.72 -15.05
C ALA A 203 -14.05 -2.79 -16.20
N ARG A 204 -14.49 -1.54 -15.91
CA ARG A 204 -14.83 -0.54 -16.93
C ARG A 204 -13.61 -0.12 -17.77
N GLN A 205 -12.44 -0.07 -17.16
CA GLN A 205 -11.17 0.25 -17.83
C GLN A 205 -10.62 -0.93 -18.65
N GLY A 206 -11.24 -2.13 -18.57
CA GLY A 206 -10.81 -3.32 -19.30
C GLY A 206 -9.53 -3.97 -18.71
N GLU A 207 -9.18 -3.65 -17.48
CA GLU A 207 -7.99 -4.19 -16.82
C GLU A 207 -8.19 -5.62 -16.29
N LEU A 208 -9.45 -6.03 -16.06
CA LEU A 208 -9.75 -7.36 -15.56
C LEU A 208 -9.73 -8.40 -16.70
N ASP A 209 -9.36 -9.62 -16.34
CA ASP A 209 -9.40 -10.75 -17.26
C ASP A 209 -10.85 -11.20 -17.50
N PRO A 210 -11.18 -11.65 -18.71
CA PRO A 210 -12.49 -12.24 -18.98
C PRO A 210 -12.65 -13.54 -18.16
N VAL A 211 -13.71 -13.60 -17.39
CA VAL A 211 -14.02 -14.77 -16.54
C VAL A 211 -14.99 -15.66 -17.29
N THR A 212 -14.55 -16.84 -17.65
CA THR A 212 -15.35 -17.86 -18.37
C THR A 212 -15.52 -19.09 -17.50
N GLY A 213 -16.66 -19.78 -17.61
CA GLY A 213 -16.91 -21.04 -16.94
C GLY A 213 -17.23 -20.94 -15.44
N ARG A 214 -17.54 -19.74 -14.92
CA ARG A 214 -17.96 -19.50 -13.53
C ARG A 214 -19.32 -18.81 -13.41
N ASP A 215 -20.13 -18.94 -14.45
CA ASP A 215 -21.43 -18.25 -14.52
C ASP A 215 -22.42 -18.69 -13.43
N GLU A 216 -22.39 -19.96 -13.06
CA GLU A 216 -23.27 -20.49 -12.01
C GLU A 216 -22.89 -19.93 -10.64
N GLU A 217 -21.61 -19.89 -10.31
CA GLU A 217 -21.11 -19.36 -9.05
C GLU A 217 -21.38 -17.84 -8.95
N VAL A 218 -21.19 -17.09 -10.05
CA VAL A 218 -21.53 -15.66 -10.11
C VAL A 218 -23.02 -15.43 -9.94
N ARG A 219 -23.89 -16.21 -10.59
CA ARG A 219 -25.34 -16.12 -10.41
C ARG A 219 -25.74 -16.43 -8.96
N GLN A 220 -25.16 -17.46 -8.36
CA GLN A 220 -25.40 -17.80 -6.95
C GLN A 220 -25.00 -16.66 -6.01
N MET A 221 -23.87 -15.98 -6.26
CA MET A 221 -23.51 -14.78 -5.50
C MET A 221 -24.52 -13.65 -5.66
N ILE A 222 -24.99 -13.39 -6.89
CA ILE A 222 -26.02 -12.39 -7.17
C ILE A 222 -27.29 -12.71 -6.39
N ASP A 223 -27.76 -13.96 -6.44
CA ASP A 223 -28.94 -14.39 -5.72
C ASP A 223 -28.82 -14.18 -4.19
N ILE A 224 -27.63 -14.45 -3.64
CA ILE A 224 -27.38 -14.25 -2.21
C ILE A 224 -27.38 -12.77 -1.87
N LEU A 225 -26.68 -11.92 -2.66
CA LEU A 225 -26.63 -10.47 -2.45
C LEU A 225 -28.02 -9.80 -2.53
N MET A 226 -28.98 -10.41 -3.25
CA MET A 226 -30.36 -9.93 -3.38
C MET A 226 -31.24 -10.32 -2.19
N ARG A 227 -30.81 -11.21 -1.32
CA ARG A 227 -31.61 -11.65 -0.16
C ARG A 227 -31.76 -10.56 0.88
N ARG A 228 -32.86 -10.61 1.62
CA ARG A 228 -33.09 -9.71 2.77
C ARG A 228 -32.26 -10.09 4.00
N ARG A 229 -31.95 -11.37 4.18
CA ARG A 229 -31.14 -11.93 5.28
C ARG A 229 -30.11 -12.90 4.71
N GLN A 230 -29.00 -13.11 5.41
CA GLN A 230 -27.90 -13.93 4.90
C GLN A 230 -27.48 -13.50 3.48
N ASN A 231 -27.33 -12.20 3.32
CA ASN A 231 -27.04 -11.54 2.05
C ASN A 231 -25.55 -11.32 1.80
N ASN A 232 -24.69 -11.96 2.57
CA ASN A 232 -23.24 -11.91 2.38
C ASN A 232 -22.77 -13.29 1.90
N PRO A 233 -22.37 -13.45 0.64
CA PRO A 233 -21.76 -14.69 0.16
C PRO A 233 -20.38 -14.89 0.75
N ILE A 234 -20.05 -16.13 1.10
CA ILE A 234 -18.70 -16.55 1.42
C ILE A 234 -18.26 -17.66 0.47
N LEU A 235 -17.22 -17.35 -0.31
CA LEU A 235 -16.63 -18.28 -1.27
C LEU A 235 -15.67 -19.21 -0.54
N VAL A 236 -15.94 -20.50 -0.60
CA VAL A 236 -15.12 -21.51 0.05
C VAL A 236 -14.60 -22.50 -0.98
N GLY A 237 -13.30 -22.68 -1.01
CA GLY A 237 -12.62 -23.60 -1.93
C GLY A 237 -11.12 -23.61 -1.69
N GLU A 238 -10.44 -24.59 -2.23
CA GLU A 238 -8.99 -24.70 -2.11
C GLU A 238 -8.24 -23.54 -2.76
N ALA A 239 -6.97 -23.36 -2.42
CA ALA A 239 -6.13 -22.35 -3.07
C ALA A 239 -5.98 -22.65 -4.57
N GLY A 240 -6.10 -21.63 -5.42
CA GLY A 240 -5.93 -21.77 -6.87
C GLY A 240 -7.16 -22.21 -7.66
N VAL A 241 -8.33 -22.45 -7.01
CA VAL A 241 -9.57 -22.80 -7.73
C VAL A 241 -10.24 -21.59 -8.41
N GLY A 242 -9.76 -20.37 -8.19
CA GLY A 242 -10.26 -19.16 -8.83
C GLY A 242 -11.36 -18.44 -8.06
N LYS A 243 -11.31 -18.40 -6.71
CA LYS A 243 -12.27 -17.65 -5.88
C LYS A 243 -12.33 -16.16 -6.24
N THR A 244 -11.16 -15.53 -6.37
CA THR A 244 -11.02 -14.12 -6.74
C THR A 244 -11.56 -13.86 -8.16
N ALA A 245 -11.32 -14.77 -9.11
CA ALA A 245 -11.86 -14.68 -10.48
C ALA A 245 -13.40 -14.66 -10.51
N VAL A 246 -14.07 -15.41 -9.62
CA VAL A 246 -15.54 -15.39 -9.51
C VAL A 246 -16.03 -13.99 -9.08
N VAL A 247 -15.31 -13.31 -8.18
CA VAL A 247 -15.63 -11.94 -7.76
C VAL A 247 -15.34 -10.93 -8.87
N GLU A 248 -14.25 -11.09 -9.60
CA GLU A 248 -13.94 -10.30 -10.80
C GLU A 248 -15.01 -10.48 -11.89
N GLY A 249 -15.53 -11.71 -12.07
CA GLY A 249 -16.69 -11.99 -12.95
C GLY A 249 -17.94 -11.22 -12.54
N LEU A 250 -18.20 -11.08 -11.25
CA LEU A 250 -19.30 -10.23 -10.76
C LEU A 250 -19.01 -8.74 -11.07
N ALA A 251 -17.77 -8.27 -10.88
CA ALA A 251 -17.39 -6.90 -11.21
C ALA A 251 -17.60 -6.58 -12.69
N LEU A 252 -17.23 -7.51 -13.58
CA LEU A 252 -17.47 -7.38 -15.03
C LEU A 252 -18.96 -7.27 -15.37
N ARG A 253 -19.81 -8.09 -14.75
CA ARG A 253 -21.27 -8.01 -14.97
C ARG A 253 -21.88 -6.73 -14.39
N ILE A 254 -21.40 -6.22 -13.26
CA ILE A 254 -21.82 -4.92 -12.73
C ILE A 254 -21.39 -3.79 -13.68
N ALA A 255 -20.17 -3.84 -14.21
CA ALA A 255 -19.64 -2.84 -15.11
C ALA A 255 -20.40 -2.77 -16.46
N THR A 256 -20.95 -3.91 -16.91
CA THR A 256 -21.76 -4.01 -18.15
C THR A 256 -23.27 -3.92 -17.91
N ASP A 257 -23.71 -3.60 -16.68
CA ASP A 257 -25.11 -3.57 -16.24
C ASP A 257 -25.88 -4.90 -16.42
N ASP A 258 -25.17 -6.03 -16.57
CA ASP A 258 -25.73 -7.39 -16.65
C ASP A 258 -26.03 -7.97 -15.24
N VAL A 259 -26.70 -7.17 -14.42
CA VAL A 259 -27.10 -7.51 -13.06
C VAL A 259 -28.52 -6.99 -12.76
N PRO A 260 -29.21 -7.57 -11.76
CA PRO A 260 -30.50 -7.06 -11.31
C PRO A 260 -30.45 -5.59 -10.89
N PRO A 261 -31.57 -4.83 -11.01
CA PRO A 261 -31.60 -3.39 -10.73
C PRO A 261 -30.98 -2.93 -9.40
N PRO A 262 -31.13 -3.66 -8.26
CA PRO A 262 -30.53 -3.24 -7.00
C PRO A 262 -29.01 -3.36 -6.93
N LEU A 263 -28.39 -4.04 -7.90
CA LEU A 263 -26.92 -4.15 -8.02
C LEU A 263 -26.33 -3.26 -9.11
N ARG A 264 -27.16 -2.56 -9.88
CA ARG A 264 -26.67 -1.57 -10.85
C ARG A 264 -26.08 -0.36 -10.14
N GLY A 265 -24.95 0.11 -10.63
CA GLY A 265 -24.24 1.24 -10.05
C GLY A 265 -23.61 0.97 -8.69
N VAL A 266 -23.60 -0.28 -8.21
CA VAL A 266 -22.87 -0.69 -7.01
C VAL A 266 -21.37 -0.68 -7.30
N GLN A 267 -20.57 -0.19 -6.36
CA GLN A 267 -19.12 -0.33 -6.39
C GLN A 267 -18.72 -1.62 -5.68
N LEU A 268 -18.03 -2.50 -6.37
CA LEU A 268 -17.41 -3.69 -5.80
C LEU A 268 -15.94 -3.37 -5.50
N ARG A 269 -15.58 -3.34 -4.23
CA ARG A 269 -14.24 -2.94 -3.79
C ARG A 269 -13.54 -4.06 -3.03
N THR A 270 -12.32 -4.36 -3.39
CA THR A 270 -11.47 -5.32 -2.66
C THR A 270 -10.76 -4.62 -1.53
N MET A 271 -10.90 -5.14 -0.31
CA MET A 271 -10.17 -4.66 0.86
C MET A 271 -8.78 -5.28 0.90
N ASP A 272 -7.76 -4.44 0.99
CA ASP A 272 -6.37 -4.89 1.19
C ASP A 272 -6.04 -4.96 2.69
N VAL A 273 -6.09 -6.18 3.22
CA VAL A 273 -5.79 -6.46 4.64
C VAL A 273 -4.31 -6.20 4.94
N GLY A 274 -3.43 -6.44 3.96
CA GLY A 274 -1.99 -6.19 4.10
C GLY A 274 -1.68 -4.71 4.31
N LEU A 275 -2.31 -3.81 3.53
CA LEU A 275 -2.16 -2.36 3.69
C LEU A 275 -2.76 -1.85 5.01
N LEU A 276 -3.86 -2.45 5.47
CA LEU A 276 -4.43 -2.12 6.78
C LEU A 276 -3.50 -2.49 7.93
N GLN A 277 -2.76 -3.60 7.81
CA GLN A 277 -1.82 -4.09 8.81
C GLN A 277 -0.42 -3.46 8.69
N ALA A 278 -0.02 -3.04 7.49
CA ALA A 278 1.29 -2.45 7.24
C ALA A 278 1.52 -1.21 8.10
N GLY A 279 2.60 -1.22 8.90
CA GLY A 279 2.96 -0.11 9.79
C GLY A 279 2.05 0.07 11.02
N ALA A 280 1.06 -0.79 11.26
CA ALA A 280 0.26 -0.79 12.48
C ALA A 280 1.05 -1.41 13.64
N SER A 281 2.09 -0.71 14.09
CA SER A 281 2.97 -1.17 15.17
C SER A 281 2.36 -1.02 16.56
N MET A 282 1.32 -0.19 16.72
CA MET A 282 0.63 0.06 17.98
C MET A 282 -0.69 -0.69 18.05
N LYS A 283 -0.95 -1.27 19.22
CA LYS A 283 -2.22 -1.90 19.55
C LYS A 283 -3.35 -0.88 19.37
N GLY A 284 -4.31 -1.18 18.49
CA GLY A 284 -5.46 -0.32 18.21
C GLY A 284 -5.37 0.51 16.92
N GLU A 285 -4.22 0.62 16.28
CA GLU A 285 -4.11 1.39 15.02
C GLU A 285 -4.80 0.66 13.86
N PHE A 286 -4.61 -0.64 13.75
CA PHE A 286 -5.31 -1.48 12.78
C PHE A 286 -6.84 -1.39 12.96
N GLU A 287 -7.32 -1.49 14.21
CA GLU A 287 -8.74 -1.37 14.51
C GLU A 287 -9.31 0.01 14.15
N ASN A 288 -8.54 1.08 14.40
CA ASN A 288 -8.95 2.44 14.04
C ASN A 288 -9.02 2.62 12.52
N ARG A 289 -8.05 2.11 11.76
CA ARG A 289 -8.06 2.13 10.29
C ARG A 289 -9.26 1.34 9.74
N LEU A 290 -9.50 0.15 10.26
CA LEU A 290 -10.64 -0.67 9.86
C LEU A 290 -11.97 0.02 10.21
N ARG A 291 -12.09 0.63 11.40
CA ARG A 291 -13.28 1.39 11.80
C ARG A 291 -13.54 2.55 10.85
N THR A 292 -12.51 3.36 10.57
CA THR A 292 -12.61 4.49 9.64
C THR A 292 -13.05 4.02 8.25
N LEU A 293 -12.47 2.94 7.74
CA LEU A 293 -12.87 2.34 6.47
C LEU A 293 -14.35 1.91 6.47
N LEU A 294 -14.80 1.21 7.53
CA LEU A 294 -16.19 0.78 7.65
C LEU A 294 -17.17 1.96 7.75
N ASP A 295 -16.79 3.01 8.47
CA ASP A 295 -17.60 4.24 8.59
C ASP A 295 -17.70 4.97 7.24
N GLU A 296 -16.61 5.02 6.45
CA GLU A 296 -16.64 5.58 5.09
C GLU A 296 -17.48 4.77 4.12
N VAL A 297 -17.40 3.43 4.17
CA VAL A 297 -18.26 2.54 3.37
C VAL A 297 -19.73 2.78 3.69
N GLN A 298 -20.08 2.97 4.97
CA GLN A 298 -21.44 3.23 5.41
C GLN A 298 -21.94 4.65 5.04
N ALA A 299 -21.05 5.63 5.03
CA ALA A 299 -21.36 7.02 4.69
C ALA A 299 -21.38 7.29 3.17
N SER A 300 -20.96 6.32 2.36
CA SER A 300 -20.90 6.47 0.91
C SER A 300 -22.30 6.67 0.32
N THR A 301 -22.41 7.63 -0.61
CA THR A 301 -23.64 7.89 -1.37
C THR A 301 -23.93 6.80 -2.40
N THR A 302 -22.88 6.14 -2.91
CA THR A 302 -23.00 4.98 -3.81
C THR A 302 -22.96 3.69 -2.99
N PRO A 303 -23.84 2.73 -3.25
CA PRO A 303 -23.81 1.45 -2.55
C PRO A 303 -22.49 0.72 -2.81
N ILE A 304 -21.82 0.27 -1.75
CA ILE A 304 -20.56 -0.45 -1.83
C ILE A 304 -20.75 -1.88 -1.37
N VAL A 305 -20.21 -2.83 -2.12
CA VAL A 305 -19.99 -4.22 -1.71
C VAL A 305 -18.49 -4.41 -1.48
N LEU A 306 -18.13 -4.85 -0.29
CA LEU A 306 -16.75 -5.03 0.10
C LEU A 306 -16.34 -6.49 -0.09
N PHE A 307 -15.32 -6.73 -0.92
CA PHE A 307 -14.71 -8.05 -1.03
C PHE A 307 -13.53 -8.18 -0.08
N ILE A 308 -13.52 -9.24 0.71
CA ILE A 308 -12.46 -9.55 1.68
C ILE A 308 -11.89 -10.92 1.30
N ASP A 309 -10.72 -10.90 0.70
CA ASP A 309 -9.99 -12.14 0.48
C ASP A 309 -9.35 -12.61 1.80
N GLU A 310 -9.23 -13.91 1.96
CA GLU A 310 -8.72 -14.52 3.19
C GLU A 310 -9.41 -13.97 4.46
N VAL A 311 -10.74 -13.88 4.44
CA VAL A 311 -11.54 -13.29 5.54
C VAL A 311 -11.23 -13.90 6.92
N HIS A 312 -10.68 -15.11 6.96
CA HIS A 312 -10.26 -15.79 8.18
C HIS A 312 -9.10 -15.05 8.88
N THR A 313 -8.28 -14.29 8.17
CA THR A 313 -7.19 -13.48 8.75
C THR A 313 -7.74 -12.39 9.67
N LEU A 314 -8.93 -11.86 9.37
CA LEU A 314 -9.62 -10.87 10.20
C LEU A 314 -10.41 -11.47 11.36
N ILE A 315 -10.87 -12.74 11.20
CA ILE A 315 -11.78 -13.40 12.15
C ILE A 315 -11.03 -14.32 13.11
N GLY A 316 -9.93 -14.95 12.64
CA GLY A 316 -9.28 -16.05 13.32
C GLY A 316 -8.05 -15.72 14.12
N ALA A 317 -7.55 -14.53 14.05
CA ALA A 317 -6.27 -14.14 14.64
C ALA A 317 -6.33 -13.82 16.16
N GLY A 318 -7.24 -14.43 16.90
CA GLY A 318 -7.36 -14.31 18.36
C GLY A 318 -6.17 -14.84 19.19
N GLY A 319 -5.04 -15.17 18.57
CA GLY A 319 -3.84 -15.69 19.24
C GLY A 319 -2.60 -14.79 19.20
N GLN A 320 -2.58 -13.77 18.33
CA GLN A 320 -1.52 -12.76 18.33
C GLN A 320 -2.12 -11.41 18.76
N ALA A 321 -1.42 -10.70 19.63
CA ALA A 321 -1.85 -9.41 20.16
C ALA A 321 -2.11 -8.41 19.02
N GLY A 322 -3.38 -8.02 18.81
CA GLY A 322 -3.77 -6.99 17.85
C GLY A 322 -4.89 -7.38 16.86
N THR A 323 -5.16 -8.66 16.61
CA THR A 323 -6.12 -9.10 15.57
C THR A 323 -7.46 -9.63 16.12
N GLY A 324 -7.55 -9.89 17.42
CA GLY A 324 -8.80 -10.34 18.07
C GLY A 324 -9.93 -9.31 18.04
N ASP A 325 -9.60 -8.04 17.86
CA ASP A 325 -10.56 -6.94 17.89
C ASP A 325 -11.19 -6.64 16.53
N ALA A 326 -10.56 -7.05 15.41
CA ALA A 326 -11.14 -6.87 14.07
C ALA A 326 -12.47 -7.63 13.88
N ALA A 327 -12.54 -8.86 14.37
CA ALA A 327 -13.78 -9.64 14.38
C ALA A 327 -14.89 -8.92 15.16
N ASN A 328 -14.54 -8.27 16.26
CA ASN A 328 -15.51 -7.53 17.09
C ASN A 328 -16.02 -6.26 16.41
N LEU A 329 -15.26 -5.67 15.47
CA LEU A 329 -15.71 -4.54 14.66
C LEU A 329 -16.59 -4.98 13.48
N LEU A 330 -16.22 -6.07 12.82
CA LEU A 330 -16.96 -6.59 11.67
C LEU A 330 -18.32 -7.22 12.06
N LYS A 331 -18.37 -7.98 13.16
CA LYS A 331 -19.60 -8.65 13.62
C LYS A 331 -20.78 -7.70 13.81
N PRO A 332 -20.65 -6.53 14.47
CA PRO A 332 -21.75 -5.58 14.59
C PRO A 332 -22.16 -4.94 13.26
N ALA A 333 -21.19 -4.65 12.37
CA ALA A 333 -21.47 -4.06 11.06
C ALA A 333 -22.27 -5.02 10.16
N LEU A 334 -21.85 -6.29 10.13
CA LEU A 334 -22.57 -7.38 9.44
C LEU A 334 -23.93 -7.66 10.11
N ALA A 335 -24.01 -7.59 11.45
CA ALA A 335 -25.25 -7.85 12.19
C ALA A 335 -26.35 -6.83 11.89
N ARG A 336 -25.99 -5.56 11.74
CA ARG A 336 -26.94 -4.49 11.41
C ARG A 336 -27.39 -4.52 9.94
N GLY A 337 -26.73 -5.31 9.08
CA GLY A 337 -27.03 -5.38 7.64
C GLY A 337 -26.65 -4.11 6.86
N VAL A 338 -25.86 -3.24 7.46
CA VAL A 338 -25.40 -1.98 6.87
C VAL A 338 -24.23 -2.22 5.92
N LEU A 339 -23.46 -3.29 6.17
CA LEU A 339 -22.34 -3.69 5.35
C LEU A 339 -22.69 -4.90 4.50
N ARG A 340 -22.56 -4.78 3.18
CA ARG A 340 -22.60 -5.92 2.25
C ARG A 340 -21.19 -6.38 1.97
N THR A 341 -20.94 -7.67 2.19
CA THR A 341 -19.58 -8.21 2.11
C THR A 341 -19.58 -9.54 1.36
N ILE A 342 -18.57 -9.73 0.52
CA ILE A 342 -18.23 -11.02 -0.07
C ILE A 342 -16.94 -11.48 0.63
N GLY A 343 -16.96 -12.65 1.25
CA GLY A 343 -15.76 -13.24 1.86
C GLY A 343 -15.20 -14.33 0.96
N ALA A 344 -13.88 -14.55 1.01
CA ALA A 344 -13.24 -15.73 0.44
C ALA A 344 -12.35 -16.39 1.49
N THR A 345 -12.32 -17.74 1.50
CA THR A 345 -11.50 -18.52 2.44
C THR A 345 -11.29 -19.93 1.93
N THR A 346 -10.41 -20.68 2.58
CA THR A 346 -10.29 -22.14 2.33
C THR A 346 -11.30 -22.93 3.16
N TRP A 347 -11.54 -24.19 2.78
CA TRP A 347 -12.46 -25.07 3.52
C TRP A 347 -12.01 -25.32 4.96
N ALA A 348 -10.72 -25.54 5.15
CA ALA A 348 -10.14 -25.80 6.48
C ALA A 348 -10.31 -24.59 7.42
N GLU A 349 -10.09 -23.40 6.91
CA GLU A 349 -10.20 -22.14 7.67
C GLU A 349 -11.65 -21.75 7.93
N TYR A 350 -12.56 -21.99 6.97
CA TYR A 350 -13.99 -21.84 7.17
C TYR A 350 -14.48 -22.64 8.37
N LYS A 351 -14.18 -23.95 8.40
CA LYS A 351 -14.53 -24.83 9.52
C LYS A 351 -13.92 -24.41 10.86
N LYS A 352 -12.69 -23.94 10.81
CA LYS A 352 -11.95 -23.57 12.03
C LYS A 352 -12.46 -22.27 12.64
N HIS A 353 -12.74 -21.24 11.83
CA HIS A 353 -12.93 -19.86 12.29
C HIS A 353 -14.36 -19.33 12.11
N ILE A 354 -15.12 -19.78 11.10
CA ILE A 354 -16.40 -19.20 10.74
C ILE A 354 -17.56 -20.11 11.13
N GLU A 355 -17.51 -21.39 10.82
CA GLU A 355 -18.58 -22.36 11.08
C GLU A 355 -18.92 -22.46 12.58
N LYS A 356 -17.92 -22.30 13.44
CA LYS A 356 -18.09 -22.36 14.91
C LYS A 356 -18.70 -21.10 15.51
N ASP A 357 -18.80 -20.01 14.77
CA ASP A 357 -19.33 -18.75 15.24
C ASP A 357 -20.78 -18.53 14.76
N PRO A 358 -21.80 -18.72 15.64
CA PRO A 358 -23.21 -18.57 15.25
C PRO A 358 -23.57 -17.15 14.75
N ALA A 359 -22.81 -16.13 15.15
CA ALA A 359 -23.07 -14.77 14.72
C ALA A 359 -22.67 -14.57 13.24
N LEU A 360 -21.62 -15.24 12.79
CA LEU A 360 -21.15 -15.20 11.41
C LEU A 360 -21.94 -16.14 10.50
N THR A 361 -22.21 -17.37 10.92
CA THR A 361 -22.96 -18.35 10.12
C THR A 361 -24.38 -17.90 9.81
N ARG A 362 -25.00 -17.08 10.67
CA ARG A 362 -26.30 -16.46 10.40
C ARG A 362 -26.27 -15.30 9.42
N ARG A 363 -25.10 -14.83 9.04
CA ARG A 363 -24.90 -13.66 8.17
C ARG A 363 -24.28 -14.01 6.83
N PHE A 364 -23.43 -15.02 6.81
CA PHE A 364 -22.81 -15.51 5.59
C PHE A 364 -23.60 -16.69 5.01
N GLN A 365 -23.70 -16.72 3.68
CA GLN A 365 -24.22 -17.85 2.93
C GLN A 365 -23.06 -18.47 2.15
N LEU A 366 -22.87 -19.74 2.33
CA LEU A 366 -21.80 -20.52 1.71
C LEU A 366 -22.02 -20.66 0.21
N VAL A 367 -20.95 -20.43 -0.56
CA VAL A 367 -20.82 -20.74 -1.99
C VAL A 367 -19.57 -21.59 -2.16
N HIS A 368 -19.77 -22.82 -2.60
CA HIS A 368 -18.67 -23.74 -2.87
C HIS A 368 -18.04 -23.46 -4.21
N ILE A 369 -16.72 -23.25 -4.22
CA ILE A 369 -15.92 -23.14 -5.44
C ILE A 369 -15.07 -24.41 -5.57
N HIS A 370 -15.53 -25.29 -6.43
CA HIS A 370 -14.82 -26.53 -6.71
C HIS A 370 -13.73 -26.36 -7.76
N GLU A 371 -12.71 -27.25 -7.71
CA GLU A 371 -11.76 -27.39 -8.81
C GLU A 371 -12.57 -27.75 -10.08
N PRO A 372 -12.37 -27.03 -11.20
CA PRO A 372 -13.03 -27.36 -12.45
C PRO A 372 -12.46 -28.67 -13.01
N ASP A 373 -13.29 -29.41 -13.74
CA ASP A 373 -12.83 -30.53 -14.57
C ASP A 373 -11.94 -30.06 -15.72
N GLU A 374 -11.22 -30.97 -16.36
CA GLU A 374 -10.30 -30.64 -17.44
C GLU A 374 -10.98 -29.88 -18.61
N PRO A 375 -12.15 -30.29 -19.13
CA PRO A 375 -12.85 -29.56 -20.18
C PRO A 375 -13.21 -28.10 -19.79
N LYS A 376 -13.70 -27.92 -18.56
CA LYS A 376 -14.06 -26.61 -18.02
C LYS A 376 -12.80 -25.75 -17.84
N ALA A 377 -11.69 -26.35 -17.34
CA ALA A 377 -10.41 -25.67 -17.20
C ALA A 377 -9.80 -25.25 -18.55
N VAL A 378 -9.92 -26.06 -19.59
CA VAL A 378 -9.52 -25.69 -20.97
C VAL A 378 -10.33 -24.49 -21.45
N HIS A 379 -11.65 -24.50 -21.21
CA HIS A 379 -12.51 -23.36 -21.58
C HIS A 379 -12.11 -22.08 -20.84
N MET A 380 -11.80 -22.17 -19.56
CA MET A 380 -11.30 -21.04 -18.74
C MET A 380 -9.97 -20.52 -19.28
N LEU A 381 -9.02 -21.41 -19.57
CA LEU A 381 -7.70 -21.02 -20.06
C LEU A 381 -7.75 -20.38 -21.45
N ARG A 382 -8.67 -20.82 -22.34
CA ARG A 382 -8.94 -20.15 -23.62
C ARG A 382 -9.36 -18.70 -23.45
N GLY A 383 -10.16 -18.38 -22.39
CA GLY A 383 -10.57 -17.03 -22.09
C GLY A 383 -9.41 -16.10 -21.75
N VAL A 384 -8.34 -16.62 -21.15
CA VAL A 384 -7.17 -15.84 -20.74
C VAL A 384 -6.06 -15.87 -21.82
N ALA A 385 -6.09 -16.82 -22.75
CA ALA A 385 -5.04 -17.02 -23.75
C ALA A 385 -4.71 -15.76 -24.55
N ALA A 386 -5.72 -15.02 -25.02
CA ALA A 386 -5.52 -13.79 -25.79
C ALA A 386 -4.73 -12.71 -25.02
N LYS A 387 -4.94 -12.58 -23.70
CA LYS A 387 -4.17 -11.66 -22.86
C LYS A 387 -2.73 -12.11 -22.66
N LEU A 388 -2.51 -13.42 -22.47
CA LEU A 388 -1.16 -13.99 -22.40
C LEU A 388 -0.40 -13.79 -23.73
N GLU A 389 -1.06 -13.97 -24.88
CA GLU A 389 -0.50 -13.69 -26.21
C GLU A 389 -0.04 -12.24 -26.34
N ALA A 390 -0.93 -11.30 -25.95
CA ALA A 390 -0.65 -9.87 -26.01
C ALA A 390 0.50 -9.47 -25.06
N HIS A 391 0.55 -10.06 -23.87
CA HIS A 391 1.58 -9.77 -22.86
C HIS A 391 2.96 -10.27 -23.29
N HIS A 392 3.05 -11.53 -23.68
CA HIS A 392 4.34 -12.17 -24.03
C HIS A 392 4.72 -11.97 -25.51
N LYS A 393 3.81 -11.43 -26.34
CA LYS A 393 3.98 -11.27 -27.79
C LYS A 393 4.30 -12.59 -28.51
N VAL A 394 3.67 -13.67 -28.07
CA VAL A 394 3.78 -15.02 -28.63
C VAL A 394 2.39 -15.51 -29.05
N ARG A 395 2.32 -16.43 -30.02
CA ARG A 395 1.06 -17.10 -30.38
C ARG A 395 0.89 -18.36 -29.57
N ILE A 396 -0.31 -18.58 -29.03
CA ILE A 396 -0.68 -19.76 -28.25
C ILE A 396 -1.61 -20.62 -29.10
N ALA A 397 -1.16 -21.80 -29.50
CA ALA A 397 -1.99 -22.76 -30.20
C ALA A 397 -3.00 -23.40 -29.25
N ASP A 398 -4.18 -23.80 -29.76
CA ASP A 398 -5.21 -24.43 -28.92
C ASP A 398 -4.74 -25.76 -28.31
N GLU A 399 -3.90 -26.51 -29.04
CA GLU A 399 -3.25 -27.72 -28.54
C GLU A 399 -2.36 -27.44 -27.33
N ALA A 400 -1.71 -26.28 -27.27
CA ALA A 400 -0.91 -25.87 -26.14
C ALA A 400 -1.79 -25.58 -24.91
N VAL A 401 -2.97 -24.98 -25.09
CA VAL A 401 -3.96 -24.76 -24.01
C VAL A 401 -4.42 -26.10 -23.43
N VAL A 402 -4.81 -27.05 -24.29
CA VAL A 402 -5.22 -28.39 -23.88
C VAL A 402 -4.07 -29.13 -23.20
N ALA A 403 -2.87 -29.06 -23.76
CA ALA A 403 -1.70 -29.69 -23.17
C ALA A 403 -1.34 -29.08 -21.79
N ALA A 404 -1.44 -27.77 -21.62
CA ALA A 404 -1.17 -27.11 -20.34
C ALA A 404 -2.10 -27.61 -19.24
N VAL A 405 -3.39 -27.79 -19.52
CA VAL A 405 -4.36 -28.33 -18.55
C VAL A 405 -4.02 -29.77 -18.22
N ASN A 406 -3.88 -30.64 -19.22
CA ASN A 406 -3.65 -32.07 -19.03
C ASN A 406 -2.30 -32.35 -18.31
N LEU A 407 -1.23 -31.68 -18.74
CA LEU A 407 0.09 -31.85 -18.12
C LEU A 407 0.12 -31.29 -16.69
N SER A 408 -0.46 -30.14 -16.45
CA SER A 408 -0.52 -29.58 -15.09
C SER A 408 -1.39 -30.44 -14.16
N HIS A 409 -2.51 -30.96 -14.65
CA HIS A 409 -3.37 -31.87 -13.89
C HIS A 409 -2.61 -33.14 -13.51
N ARG A 410 -1.88 -33.72 -14.44
CA ARG A 410 -1.15 -35.00 -14.24
C ARG A 410 0.11 -34.86 -13.38
N TYR A 411 0.89 -33.79 -13.56
CA TYR A 411 2.24 -33.67 -12.98
C TYR A 411 2.35 -32.64 -11.85
N ILE A 412 1.30 -31.81 -11.61
CA ILE A 412 1.28 -30.81 -10.53
C ILE A 412 0.09 -31.10 -9.60
N PRO A 413 0.14 -32.17 -8.78
CA PRO A 413 -0.99 -32.54 -7.92
C PRO A 413 -1.18 -31.61 -6.72
N ALA A 414 -0.12 -30.87 -6.32
CA ALA A 414 -0.16 -30.00 -5.14
C ALA A 414 -0.91 -28.70 -5.33
N ARG A 415 -1.27 -28.33 -6.57
CA ARG A 415 -2.04 -27.10 -6.89
C ARG A 415 -3.30 -27.48 -7.65
N GLN A 416 -4.29 -26.58 -7.60
CA GLN A 416 -5.60 -26.81 -8.22
C GLN A 416 -5.70 -26.14 -9.60
N LEU A 417 -6.56 -26.69 -10.47
CA LEU A 417 -7.00 -26.02 -11.69
C LEU A 417 -7.92 -24.83 -11.34
N PRO A 418 -7.93 -23.74 -12.11
CA PRO A 418 -7.14 -23.50 -13.34
C PRO A 418 -5.75 -22.91 -13.06
N ASP A 419 -5.41 -22.50 -11.83
CA ASP A 419 -4.20 -21.75 -11.47
C ASP A 419 -2.90 -22.44 -11.94
N LYS A 420 -2.78 -23.77 -11.73
CA LYS A 420 -1.60 -24.52 -12.18
C LYS A 420 -1.44 -24.53 -13.70
N ALA A 421 -2.53 -24.55 -14.47
CA ALA A 421 -2.51 -24.52 -15.91
C ALA A 421 -2.16 -23.13 -16.46
N VAL A 422 -2.71 -22.08 -15.85
CA VAL A 422 -2.36 -20.67 -16.17
C VAL A 422 -0.87 -20.43 -15.91
N SER A 423 -0.37 -20.80 -14.73
CA SER A 423 1.05 -20.64 -14.39
C SER A 423 1.99 -21.42 -15.33
N LEU A 424 1.60 -22.64 -15.74
CA LEU A 424 2.38 -23.42 -16.69
C LEU A 424 2.43 -22.74 -18.07
N MET A 425 1.29 -22.24 -18.55
CA MET A 425 1.19 -21.52 -19.81
C MET A 425 1.99 -20.23 -19.79
N ASP A 426 1.86 -19.42 -18.75
CA ASP A 426 2.60 -18.18 -18.55
C ASP A 426 4.11 -18.41 -18.58
N THR A 427 4.58 -19.45 -17.86
CA THR A 427 5.99 -19.86 -17.86
C THR A 427 6.46 -20.31 -19.24
N ALA A 428 5.64 -21.07 -19.97
CA ALA A 428 5.98 -21.53 -21.32
C ALA A 428 6.06 -20.35 -22.30
N CYS A 429 5.10 -19.42 -22.25
CA CYS A 429 5.10 -18.22 -23.10
C CYS A 429 6.32 -17.34 -22.82
N SER A 430 6.67 -17.13 -21.54
CA SER A 430 7.86 -16.38 -21.14
C SER A 430 9.15 -17.01 -21.69
N ARG A 431 9.28 -18.33 -21.64
CA ARG A 431 10.45 -19.03 -22.19
C ARG A 431 10.52 -18.91 -23.70
N VAL A 432 9.40 -19.04 -24.40
CA VAL A 432 9.35 -18.84 -25.86
C VAL A 432 9.71 -17.40 -26.22
N ALA A 433 9.16 -16.40 -25.53
CA ALA A 433 9.49 -15.01 -25.76
C ALA A 433 10.98 -14.71 -25.58
N MET A 434 11.61 -15.27 -24.52
CA MET A 434 13.06 -15.16 -24.31
C MET A 434 13.84 -15.85 -25.44
N ALA A 435 13.42 -17.03 -25.87
CA ALA A 435 14.10 -17.77 -26.94
C ALA A 435 14.07 -17.04 -28.30
N LEU A 436 13.06 -16.17 -28.52
CA LEU A 436 12.99 -15.36 -29.73
C LEU A 436 13.94 -14.15 -29.70
N THR A 437 14.35 -13.69 -28.51
CA THR A 437 15.17 -12.47 -28.34
C THR A 437 16.60 -12.76 -27.88
N ALA A 438 16.85 -13.91 -27.25
CA ALA A 438 18.17 -14.30 -26.74
C ALA A 438 18.75 -15.46 -27.56
N THR A 439 20.09 -15.52 -27.61
CA THR A 439 20.78 -16.67 -28.20
C THR A 439 20.43 -17.93 -27.42
N PRO A 440 19.97 -19.03 -28.06
CA PRO A 440 19.64 -20.27 -27.36
C PRO A 440 20.85 -20.78 -26.56
N ALA A 441 20.63 -21.25 -25.32
CA ALA A 441 21.68 -21.67 -24.41
C ALA A 441 22.63 -22.76 -25.02
N ARG A 442 22.09 -23.60 -25.90
CA ARG A 442 22.92 -24.59 -26.63
C ARG A 442 23.86 -23.93 -27.65
N LEU A 443 23.42 -22.82 -28.28
CA LEU A 443 24.24 -22.07 -29.21
C LEU A 443 25.27 -21.24 -28.46
N GLU A 444 24.89 -20.64 -27.34
CA GLU A 444 25.76 -19.88 -26.44
C GLU A 444 26.90 -20.79 -25.89
N ALA A 445 26.57 -22.01 -25.45
CA ALA A 445 27.56 -22.99 -25.04
C ALA A 445 28.51 -23.34 -26.18
N CYS A 446 28.03 -23.54 -27.43
CA CYS A 446 28.87 -23.77 -28.59
C CYS A 446 29.77 -22.56 -28.88
N LEU A 447 29.26 -21.35 -28.81
CA LEU A 447 30.03 -20.11 -29.07
C LEU A 447 31.12 -19.90 -28.02
N LEU A 448 30.87 -20.25 -26.75
CA LEU A 448 31.89 -20.22 -25.69
C LEU A 448 33.05 -21.18 -25.95
N TYR A 449 32.78 -22.38 -26.54
CA TYR A 449 33.84 -23.32 -26.92
C TYR A 449 34.56 -22.96 -28.21
N THR A 450 33.94 -22.17 -29.09
CA THR A 450 34.52 -21.79 -30.40
C THR A 450 35.11 -20.37 -30.39
N SER A 451 34.88 -19.56 -29.33
CA SER A 451 35.54 -18.28 -29.16
C SER A 451 37.01 -18.50 -28.82
N PRO A 452 37.97 -17.82 -29.51
CA PRO A 452 39.37 -17.91 -29.13
C PRO A 452 39.54 -17.40 -27.68
N SER A 453 40.25 -18.17 -26.88
CA SER A 453 40.57 -17.78 -25.51
C SER A 453 41.35 -16.48 -25.53
N PRO A 454 41.12 -15.54 -24.55
CA PRO A 454 41.99 -14.35 -24.43
C PRO A 454 43.47 -14.67 -24.32
N ARG A 455 43.87 -15.95 -24.01
CA ARG A 455 45.24 -16.43 -24.00
C ARG A 455 45.77 -16.72 -25.41
N ASP A 456 44.91 -17.01 -26.39
CA ASP A 456 45.32 -17.29 -27.77
C ASP A 456 45.59 -16.01 -28.55
N ALA A 457 45.02 -14.86 -28.11
CA ALA A 457 45.25 -13.56 -28.69
C ALA A 457 46.64 -12.94 -28.37
N THR A 458 47.41 -13.55 -27.46
CA THR A 458 48.74 -13.09 -27.06
C THR A 458 49.87 -13.87 -27.72
N LEU A 459 49.57 -14.81 -28.63
CA LEU A 459 50.53 -15.67 -29.33
C LEU A 459 50.64 -15.41 -30.85
N SER A 460 50.05 -14.30 -31.33
CA SER A 460 50.24 -13.85 -32.73
C SER A 460 51.03 -12.55 -32.82
#